data_4617c00d0d7e0105a5d6f5f469ccd5f3
#
_entry.id   4617c00d0d7e0105a5d6f5f469ccd5f3
#
_cell.length_a   1.000
_cell.length_b   1.000
_cell.length_c   1.000
_cell.angle_alpha   90.00
_cell.angle_beta   90.00
_cell.angle_gamma   90.00
#
_symmetry.space_group_name_H-M   'P 1'
#
loop_
_entity.id
_entity.type
_entity.pdbx_description
1 polymer ?
#
loop_
_entity_poly.entity_id
_entity_poly.type
_entity_poly.pdbx_seq_one_letter_code
_entity_poly.pdbx_strand_id
1 'polypeptide(L)'
;MASDFLFTSESVSEGHPDKVADQISDAVLDACLAQDPMSRVAAETMCSTGLVVLAGEITTQAQVNYIELTRNVLKRIGYDNSEYGIDHKGCSVLVGYDKQSADIKQGVDEKNHDPLTQGAGDQGLMFGFACDETPTLMPAAIYYAHRLVQQQSIVRRNGVMPYLRPDAKSQVTLRYVDGKPVAADTIVLSTQHSPEWSVGDHMKPEFVEAVVENIIRPVMPAEWLKNTRFLVNPTGRFVVGGPQGDCGLTGRKIIVDTYGGACPHGGGAFSSKDPTKVDRSAAYACRYVAKNIVAAGLARQCQIQVSYAIGVAEPMNITVLTNGTGVIADEKIAELVRKFFDLRPGGIIQMLDLRRPIYSKTAAYGHFGREEPEFTWEKTDKAMLLKEAAGL
;
A
#
# COMPACT_ATOMS: atom_id res chain seq x y z
N MET A 1 -15.72 20.99 17.88
CA MET A 1 -15.68 19.75 17.05
C MET A 1 -15.96 18.60 17.98
N ALA A 2 -16.65 17.55 17.52
CA ALA A 2 -16.93 16.39 18.37
C ALA A 2 -15.61 15.78 18.84
N SER A 3 -15.42 15.75 20.16
CA SER A 3 -14.24 15.19 20.81
C SER A 3 -14.28 13.65 20.89
N ASP A 4 -15.41 13.04 20.58
CA ASP A 4 -15.64 11.59 20.65
C ASP A 4 -16.30 11.10 19.36
N PHE A 5 -15.63 10.16 18.65
CA PHE A 5 -16.13 9.58 17.39
C PHE A 5 -15.52 8.19 17.14
N LEU A 6 -16.16 7.43 16.26
CA LEU A 6 -15.63 6.17 15.74
C LEU A 6 -15.04 6.39 14.37
N PHE A 7 -13.90 5.74 14.09
CA PHE A 7 -13.26 5.73 12.79
C PHE A 7 -12.86 4.32 12.40
N THR A 8 -13.11 3.93 11.15
CA THR A 8 -12.90 2.58 10.65
C THR A 8 -11.98 2.57 9.45
N SER A 9 -11.01 1.65 9.46
CA SER A 9 -10.22 1.29 8.29
C SER A 9 -10.24 -0.23 8.08
N GLU A 10 -9.94 -0.64 6.86
CA GLU A 10 -9.84 -2.05 6.48
C GLU A 10 -8.53 -2.37 5.79
N SER A 11 -8.14 -3.63 5.79
CA SER A 11 -7.04 -4.16 5.02
C SER A 11 -7.34 -5.55 4.50
N VAL A 12 -6.52 -6.01 3.57
CA VAL A 12 -6.63 -7.34 2.97
C VAL A 12 -5.28 -8.03 2.96
N SER A 13 -5.28 -9.37 3.03
CA SER A 13 -4.05 -10.17 3.03
C SER A 13 -3.40 -10.25 1.65
N GLU A 14 -2.19 -10.78 1.62
CA GLU A 14 -1.46 -11.08 0.38
C GLU A 14 -2.20 -12.04 -0.56
N GLY A 15 -3.12 -12.85 -0.04
CA GLY A 15 -3.93 -13.80 -0.83
C GLY A 15 -5.26 -13.24 -1.33
N HIS A 16 -5.62 -12.01 -0.98
CA HIS A 16 -6.78 -11.34 -1.57
C HIS A 16 -6.58 -11.17 -3.08
N PRO A 17 -7.59 -11.44 -3.92
CA PRO A 17 -7.41 -11.44 -5.39
C PRO A 17 -6.81 -10.15 -5.94
N ASP A 18 -7.25 -8.99 -5.48
CA ASP A 18 -6.67 -7.71 -5.93
C ASP A 18 -5.20 -7.57 -5.50
N LYS A 19 -4.82 -8.09 -4.32
CA LYS A 19 -3.44 -8.06 -3.86
C LYS A 19 -2.57 -9.13 -4.53
N VAL A 20 -3.14 -10.24 -4.95
CA VAL A 20 -2.45 -11.19 -5.83
C VAL A 20 -2.07 -10.49 -7.14
N ALA A 21 -3.01 -9.76 -7.75
CA ALA A 21 -2.76 -8.99 -8.97
C ALA A 21 -1.68 -7.92 -8.76
N ASP A 22 -1.76 -7.13 -7.69
CA ASP A 22 -0.75 -6.12 -7.34
C ASP A 22 0.65 -6.72 -7.16
N GLN A 23 0.77 -7.86 -6.48
CA GLN A 23 2.04 -8.53 -6.25
C GLN A 23 2.66 -9.08 -7.53
N ILE A 24 1.85 -9.60 -8.45
CA ILE A 24 2.34 -10.03 -9.76
C ILE A 24 2.82 -8.83 -10.58
N SER A 25 2.04 -7.76 -10.64
CA SER A 25 2.40 -6.54 -11.36
C SER A 25 3.70 -5.91 -10.84
N ASP A 26 3.88 -5.81 -9.53
CA ASP A 26 5.11 -5.28 -8.94
C ASP A 26 6.30 -6.23 -9.05
N ALA A 27 6.08 -7.55 -9.12
CA ALA A 27 7.13 -8.51 -9.44
C ALA A 27 7.63 -8.35 -10.89
N VAL A 28 6.74 -8.07 -11.83
CA VAL A 28 7.11 -7.74 -13.22
C VAL A 28 7.96 -6.47 -13.25
N LEU A 29 7.54 -5.42 -12.55
CA LEU A 29 8.30 -4.17 -12.44
C LEU A 29 9.70 -4.41 -11.87
N ASP A 30 9.82 -5.13 -10.77
CA ASP A 30 11.11 -5.43 -10.15
C ASP A 30 12.03 -6.24 -11.05
N ALA A 31 11.48 -7.23 -11.78
CA ALA A 31 12.24 -8.04 -12.73
C ALA A 31 12.80 -7.20 -13.89
N CYS A 32 12.06 -6.19 -14.34
CA CYS A 32 12.52 -5.23 -15.35
C CYS A 32 13.61 -4.33 -14.78
N LEU A 33 13.37 -3.68 -13.63
CA LEU A 33 14.31 -2.72 -13.03
C LEU A 33 15.63 -3.37 -12.60
N ALA A 34 15.61 -4.64 -12.19
CA ALA A 34 16.82 -5.38 -11.81
C ALA A 34 17.83 -5.52 -12.97
N GLN A 35 17.38 -5.54 -14.21
CA GLN A 35 18.21 -5.69 -15.41
C GLN A 35 18.35 -4.37 -16.17
N ASP A 36 17.35 -3.51 -16.13
CA ASP A 36 17.30 -2.22 -16.80
C ASP A 36 16.62 -1.17 -15.92
N PRO A 37 17.39 -0.39 -15.14
CA PRO A 37 16.85 0.64 -14.26
C PRO A 37 16.06 1.73 -14.98
N MET A 38 16.22 1.86 -16.30
CA MET A 38 15.50 2.85 -17.13
C MET A 38 14.20 2.29 -17.72
N SER A 39 13.80 1.09 -17.35
CA SER A 39 12.56 0.46 -17.82
C SER A 39 11.35 1.35 -17.60
N ARG A 40 10.46 1.41 -18.58
CA ARG A 40 9.13 2.01 -18.50
C ARG A 40 8.12 0.89 -18.40
N VAL A 41 7.37 0.85 -17.31
CA VAL A 41 6.47 -0.27 -16.99
C VAL A 41 5.13 0.25 -16.53
N ALA A 42 4.07 -0.27 -17.16
CA ALA A 42 2.69 -0.19 -16.73
C ALA A 42 2.07 -1.58 -16.93
N ALA A 43 2.33 -2.48 -15.97
CA ALA A 43 2.05 -3.91 -16.09
C ALA A 43 0.81 -4.28 -15.26
N GLU A 44 -0.36 -4.26 -15.90
CA GLU A 44 -1.63 -4.62 -15.28
C GLU A 44 -1.82 -6.14 -15.22
N THR A 45 -2.48 -6.61 -14.17
CA THR A 45 -2.78 -8.03 -13.94
C THR A 45 -4.25 -8.21 -13.61
N MET A 46 -4.87 -9.21 -14.21
CA MET A 46 -6.16 -9.76 -13.81
C MET A 46 -5.96 -11.21 -13.35
N CYS A 47 -6.57 -11.61 -12.25
CA CYS A 47 -6.60 -13.00 -11.83
C CYS A 47 -8.03 -13.47 -11.50
N SER A 48 -8.33 -14.69 -11.91
CA SER A 48 -9.63 -15.34 -11.71
C SER A 48 -9.40 -16.83 -11.51
N THR A 49 -10.46 -17.65 -11.48
CA THR A 49 -10.36 -19.11 -11.33
C THR A 49 -9.43 -19.69 -12.38
N GLY A 50 -8.30 -20.26 -11.96
CA GLY A 50 -7.34 -20.95 -12.83
C GLY A 50 -6.67 -20.08 -13.91
N LEU A 51 -6.79 -18.76 -13.86
CA LEU A 51 -6.37 -17.85 -14.93
C LEU A 51 -5.68 -16.60 -14.37
N VAL A 52 -4.56 -16.24 -14.98
CA VAL A 52 -3.91 -14.93 -14.83
C VAL A 52 -3.73 -14.32 -16.22
N VAL A 53 -4.11 -13.06 -16.38
CA VAL A 53 -3.89 -12.27 -17.60
C VAL A 53 -2.99 -11.10 -17.27
N LEU A 54 -1.90 -10.98 -17.99
CA LEU A 54 -0.94 -9.88 -17.92
C LEU A 54 -1.10 -9.02 -19.16
N ALA A 55 -1.39 -7.73 -18.98
CA ALA A 55 -1.57 -6.78 -20.08
C ALA A 55 -0.98 -5.42 -19.70
N GLY A 56 -0.82 -4.54 -20.66
CA GLY A 56 -0.27 -3.20 -20.45
C GLY A 56 0.92 -2.90 -21.35
N GLU A 57 1.74 -1.93 -20.98
CA GLU A 57 2.85 -1.44 -21.80
C GLU A 57 4.17 -1.56 -21.04
N ILE A 58 5.16 -2.16 -21.70
CA ILE A 58 6.52 -2.31 -21.17
C ILE A 58 7.53 -1.93 -22.26
N THR A 59 8.43 -0.99 -21.92
CA THR A 59 9.62 -0.68 -22.72
C THR A 59 10.84 -0.94 -21.87
N THR A 60 11.58 -1.99 -22.18
CA THR A 60 12.73 -2.45 -21.39
C THR A 60 13.75 -3.22 -22.26
N GLN A 61 15.00 -3.23 -21.81
CA GLN A 61 16.03 -4.15 -22.31
C GLN A 61 16.07 -5.48 -21.57
N ALA A 62 15.30 -5.61 -20.46
CA ALA A 62 15.26 -6.80 -19.65
C ALA A 62 14.64 -7.98 -20.40
N GLN A 63 15.14 -9.20 -20.08
CA GLN A 63 14.57 -10.45 -20.52
C GLN A 63 13.86 -11.10 -19.33
N VAL A 64 12.53 -11.16 -19.37
CA VAL A 64 11.70 -11.63 -18.26
C VAL A 64 10.86 -12.83 -18.70
N ASN A 65 10.93 -13.93 -17.96
CA ASN A 65 9.99 -15.03 -18.10
C ASN A 65 8.73 -14.75 -17.25
N TYR A 66 7.77 -14.05 -17.85
CA TYR A 66 6.54 -13.62 -17.18
C TYR A 66 5.69 -14.77 -16.63
N ILE A 67 5.70 -15.93 -17.32
CA ILE A 67 4.92 -17.10 -16.89
C ILE A 67 5.52 -17.69 -15.61
N GLU A 68 6.83 -17.91 -15.60
CA GLU A 68 7.54 -18.45 -14.44
C GLU A 68 7.46 -17.46 -13.25
N LEU A 69 7.65 -16.16 -13.50
CA LEU A 69 7.51 -15.10 -12.48
C LEU A 69 6.13 -15.14 -11.83
N THR A 70 5.06 -15.21 -12.62
CA THR A 70 3.68 -15.28 -12.12
C THR A 70 3.48 -16.51 -11.25
N ARG A 71 3.95 -17.69 -11.69
CA ARG A 71 3.87 -18.94 -10.93
C ARG A 71 4.62 -18.86 -9.61
N ASN A 72 5.79 -18.24 -9.59
CA ASN A 72 6.60 -18.06 -8.38
C ASN A 72 5.90 -17.12 -7.37
N VAL A 73 5.22 -16.07 -7.84
CA VAL A 73 4.42 -15.18 -6.96
C VAL A 73 3.25 -15.96 -6.35
N LEU A 74 2.48 -16.70 -7.14
CA LEU A 74 1.37 -17.52 -6.64
C LEU A 74 1.84 -18.55 -5.62
N LYS A 75 2.97 -19.23 -5.89
CA LYS A 75 3.58 -20.18 -4.96
C LYS A 75 3.96 -19.52 -3.63
N ARG A 76 4.62 -18.37 -3.70
CA ARG A 76 5.05 -17.61 -2.53
C ARG A 76 3.86 -17.18 -1.65
N ILE A 77 2.76 -16.78 -2.25
CA ILE A 77 1.52 -16.39 -1.55
C ILE A 77 0.90 -17.61 -0.84
N GLY A 78 1.03 -18.81 -1.44
CA GLY A 78 0.48 -20.05 -0.90
C GLY A 78 -0.66 -20.62 -1.73
N TYR A 79 -0.80 -20.21 -3.00
CA TYR A 79 -1.68 -20.84 -3.96
C TYR A 79 -0.97 -22.04 -4.60
N ASP A 80 -0.85 -23.10 -3.83
CA ASP A 80 -0.09 -24.31 -4.13
C ASP A 80 -0.95 -25.60 -4.20
N ASN A 81 -2.29 -25.44 -4.12
CA ASN A 81 -3.24 -26.53 -4.17
C ASN A 81 -4.38 -26.18 -5.14
N SER A 82 -4.71 -27.12 -6.04
CA SER A 82 -5.80 -26.94 -7.02
C SER A 82 -7.18 -26.74 -6.38
N GLU A 83 -7.39 -27.23 -5.15
CA GLU A 83 -8.62 -26.98 -4.39
C GLU A 83 -8.85 -25.51 -4.06
N TYR A 84 -7.84 -24.67 -4.14
CA TYR A 84 -7.95 -23.21 -3.92
C TYR A 84 -8.47 -22.45 -5.16
N GLY A 85 -8.81 -23.19 -6.23
CA GLY A 85 -9.35 -22.64 -7.46
C GLY A 85 -8.35 -21.94 -8.37
N ILE A 86 -7.13 -21.73 -7.89
CA ILE A 86 -5.94 -21.35 -8.65
C ILE A 86 -4.73 -21.96 -7.96
N ASP A 87 -3.84 -22.54 -8.72
CA ASP A 87 -2.56 -23.01 -8.21
C ASP A 87 -1.42 -22.66 -9.16
N HIS A 88 -0.23 -22.52 -8.61
CA HIS A 88 0.93 -22.05 -9.35
C HIS A 88 1.43 -23.02 -10.44
N LYS A 89 1.05 -24.29 -10.39
CA LYS A 89 1.47 -25.31 -11.37
C LYS A 89 0.52 -25.37 -12.57
N GLY A 90 -0.79 -25.33 -12.28
CA GLY A 90 -1.85 -25.61 -13.27
C GLY A 90 -2.54 -24.41 -13.85
N CYS A 91 -2.40 -23.20 -13.29
CA CYS A 91 -3.08 -22.03 -13.80
C CYS A 91 -2.64 -21.64 -15.21
N SER A 92 -3.55 -21.12 -16.01
CA SER A 92 -3.24 -20.50 -17.29
C SER A 92 -2.67 -19.11 -17.07
N VAL A 93 -1.63 -18.74 -17.81
CA VAL A 93 -1.02 -17.41 -17.81
C VAL A 93 -1.00 -16.88 -19.23
N LEU A 94 -1.78 -15.83 -19.49
CA LEU A 94 -1.82 -15.13 -20.77
C LEU A 94 -0.99 -13.85 -20.65
N VAL A 95 -0.14 -13.59 -21.65
CA VAL A 95 0.75 -12.44 -21.67
C VAL A 95 0.45 -11.61 -22.91
N GLY A 96 0.05 -10.35 -22.71
CA GLY A 96 -0.31 -9.40 -23.76
C GLY A 96 0.27 -8.01 -23.45
N TYR A 97 1.61 -7.90 -23.35
CA TYR A 97 2.28 -6.62 -23.18
C TYR A 97 2.65 -5.99 -24.52
N ASP A 98 2.31 -4.70 -24.68
CA ASP A 98 2.70 -3.87 -25.80
C ASP A 98 3.84 -2.92 -25.45
N LYS A 99 4.35 -2.17 -26.42
CA LYS A 99 5.30 -1.07 -26.18
C LYS A 99 4.54 0.22 -25.88
N GLN A 100 5.13 1.08 -25.06
CA GLN A 100 4.57 2.41 -24.76
C GLN A 100 4.35 3.23 -26.03
N SER A 101 3.22 3.96 -26.09
CA SER A 101 2.89 4.87 -27.19
C SER A 101 3.96 5.95 -27.39
N ALA A 102 4.31 6.22 -28.66
CA ALA A 102 5.24 7.26 -29.05
C ALA A 102 4.76 8.68 -28.67
N ASP A 103 3.45 8.90 -28.66
CA ASP A 103 2.84 10.20 -28.33
C ASP A 103 3.05 10.56 -26.85
N ILE A 104 2.92 9.57 -25.94
CA ILE A 104 3.17 9.77 -24.51
C ILE A 104 4.67 10.05 -24.27
N LYS A 105 5.54 9.40 -25.03
CA LYS A 105 6.98 9.53 -24.90
C LYS A 105 7.48 10.98 -25.12
N GLN A 106 6.88 11.74 -26.06
CA GLN A 106 7.29 13.11 -26.38
C GLN A 106 7.21 14.07 -25.19
N GLY A 107 6.23 13.90 -24.29
CA GLY A 107 6.00 14.81 -23.16
C GLY A 107 6.85 14.47 -21.92
N VAL A 108 7.41 13.26 -21.88
CA VAL A 108 8.03 12.69 -20.68
C VAL A 108 9.55 12.61 -20.75
N ASP A 109 10.12 12.68 -21.95
CA ASP A 109 11.57 12.52 -22.14
C ASP A 109 12.35 13.73 -21.58
N GLU A 110 13.52 13.42 -21.04
CA GLU A 110 14.47 14.39 -20.53
C GLU A 110 14.94 15.34 -21.66
N LYS A 111 14.94 16.64 -21.40
CA LYS A 111 15.51 17.63 -22.32
C LYS A 111 16.99 17.79 -22.03
N ASN A 112 17.80 17.76 -23.08
CA ASN A 112 19.26 17.96 -22.97
C ASN A 112 19.98 16.97 -22.01
N HIS A 113 19.48 15.76 -21.85
CA HIS A 113 20.01 14.74 -20.93
C HIS A 113 20.03 15.17 -19.45
N ASP A 114 19.18 16.12 -19.05
CA ASP A 114 19.01 16.52 -17.66
C ASP A 114 17.74 15.84 -17.07
N PRO A 115 17.91 14.89 -16.15
CA PRO A 115 16.79 14.18 -15.52
C PRO A 115 15.78 15.09 -14.80
N LEU A 116 16.22 16.26 -14.35
CA LEU A 116 15.37 17.23 -13.66
C LEU A 116 14.41 17.97 -14.58
N THR A 117 14.62 17.87 -15.90
CA THR A 117 13.72 18.44 -16.92
C THR A 117 12.63 17.48 -17.35
N GLN A 118 12.65 16.23 -16.86
CA GLN A 118 11.62 15.23 -17.16
C GLN A 118 10.26 15.77 -16.73
N GLY A 119 9.32 15.85 -17.69
CA GLY A 119 7.95 16.23 -17.40
C GLY A 119 7.15 15.11 -16.74
N ALA A 120 6.08 15.46 -16.04
CA ALA A 120 5.13 14.48 -15.53
C ALA A 120 4.49 13.70 -16.70
N GLY A 121 4.37 12.39 -16.55
CA GLY A 121 3.82 11.49 -17.59
C GLY A 121 2.31 11.61 -17.76
N ASP A 122 1.63 12.24 -16.81
CA ASP A 122 0.20 12.50 -16.82
C ASP A 122 -0.11 13.73 -15.95
N GLN A 123 -1.32 14.26 -16.12
CA GLN A 123 -1.92 15.14 -15.11
C GLN A 123 -2.31 14.31 -13.88
N GLY A 124 -2.40 14.95 -12.71
CA GLY A 124 -2.89 14.28 -11.52
C GLY A 124 -2.67 15.09 -10.26
N LEU A 125 -3.28 14.60 -9.18
CA LEU A 125 -3.07 15.10 -7.83
C LEU A 125 -2.75 13.93 -6.90
N MET A 126 -1.83 14.14 -5.98
CA MET A 126 -1.35 13.13 -5.05
C MET A 126 -1.36 13.71 -3.63
N PHE A 127 -1.61 12.84 -2.67
CA PHE A 127 -1.64 13.19 -1.26
C PHE A 127 -0.59 12.41 -0.48
N GLY A 128 -0.08 13.05 0.56
CA GLY A 128 0.67 12.42 1.63
C GLY A 128 0.09 12.76 2.99
N PHE A 129 0.30 11.87 3.94
CA PHE A 129 -0.19 12.05 5.30
C PHE A 129 0.78 11.45 6.32
N ALA A 130 0.82 12.05 7.51
CA ALA A 130 1.42 11.50 8.70
C ALA A 130 0.70 12.05 9.94
N CYS A 131 0.69 11.27 11.02
CA CYS A 131 0.14 11.70 12.32
C CYS A 131 0.85 10.98 13.46
N ASP A 132 0.72 11.52 14.67
CA ASP A 132 1.40 11.02 15.88
C ASP A 132 0.66 9.88 16.60
N GLU A 133 -0.19 9.12 15.89
CA GLU A 133 -1.02 8.06 16.48
C GLU A 133 -0.28 6.74 16.70
N THR A 134 0.76 6.46 15.92
CA THR A 134 1.51 5.21 15.96
C THR A 134 3.01 5.46 15.84
N PRO A 135 3.88 4.48 16.23
CA PRO A 135 5.34 4.65 16.13
C PRO A 135 5.85 4.95 14.72
N THR A 136 5.14 4.48 13.69
CA THR A 136 5.49 4.74 12.30
C THR A 136 4.84 5.99 11.72
N LEU A 137 4.18 6.80 12.56
CA LEU A 137 3.47 8.03 12.17
C LEU A 137 2.37 7.78 11.12
N MET A 138 1.64 6.67 11.30
CA MET A 138 0.46 6.30 10.51
C MET A 138 -0.81 6.43 11.34
N PRO A 139 -1.98 6.62 10.69
CA PRO A 139 -3.28 6.51 11.34
C PRO A 139 -3.45 5.11 11.96
N ALA A 140 -3.92 5.06 13.21
CA ALA A 140 -3.95 3.82 13.98
C ALA A 140 -4.87 2.75 13.37
N ALA A 141 -6.02 3.13 12.83
CA ALA A 141 -6.98 2.16 12.30
C ALA A 141 -6.41 1.35 11.13
N ILE A 142 -5.78 2.00 10.13
CA ILE A 142 -5.15 1.29 9.00
C ILE A 142 -3.89 0.55 9.44
N TYR A 143 -3.12 1.11 10.35
CA TYR A 143 -1.92 0.46 10.90
C TYR A 143 -2.25 -0.90 11.51
N TYR A 144 -3.26 -0.98 12.37
CA TYR A 144 -3.66 -2.24 12.98
C TYR A 144 -4.39 -3.16 12.01
N ALA A 145 -5.18 -2.62 11.07
CA ALA A 145 -5.82 -3.44 10.04
C ALA A 145 -4.78 -4.21 9.19
N HIS A 146 -3.68 -3.55 8.79
CA HIS A 146 -2.57 -4.22 8.10
C HIS A 146 -1.91 -5.30 8.95
N ARG A 147 -1.64 -5.01 10.22
CA ARG A 147 -0.98 -5.96 11.13
C ARG A 147 -1.82 -7.20 11.38
N LEU A 148 -3.15 -7.09 11.41
CA LEU A 148 -4.04 -8.23 11.57
C LEU A 148 -3.94 -9.21 10.40
N VAL A 149 -4.00 -8.74 9.16
CA VAL A 149 -3.86 -9.61 7.98
C VAL A 149 -2.43 -10.10 7.77
N GLN A 150 -1.44 -9.33 8.20
CA GLN A 150 -0.05 -9.79 8.22
C GLN A 150 0.15 -10.92 9.25
N GLN A 151 -0.42 -10.80 10.44
CA GLN A 151 -0.38 -11.84 11.47
C GLN A 151 -1.11 -13.12 11.01
N GLN A 152 -2.23 -12.99 10.29
CA GLN A 152 -2.90 -14.12 9.65
C GLN A 152 -1.95 -14.90 8.74
N SER A 153 -1.20 -14.21 7.90
CA SER A 153 -0.21 -14.84 7.01
C SER A 153 0.95 -15.47 7.79
N ILE A 154 1.40 -14.85 8.88
CA ILE A 154 2.46 -15.39 9.74
C ILE A 154 2.03 -16.70 10.39
N VAL A 155 0.86 -16.73 11.06
CA VAL A 155 0.40 -17.95 11.76
C VAL A 155 0.03 -19.08 10.81
N ARG A 156 -0.40 -18.75 9.60
CA ARG A 156 -0.61 -19.73 8.52
C ARG A 156 0.70 -20.37 8.08
N ARG A 157 1.73 -19.56 7.82
CA ARG A 157 3.03 -20.03 7.28
C ARG A 157 3.90 -20.73 8.31
N ASN A 158 3.87 -20.32 9.58
CA ASN A 158 4.68 -20.91 10.63
C ASN A 158 4.08 -22.20 11.25
N GLY A 159 2.90 -22.61 10.78
CA GLY A 159 2.25 -23.85 11.22
C GLY A 159 1.46 -23.75 12.51
N VAL A 160 1.28 -22.56 13.09
CA VAL A 160 0.39 -22.36 14.25
C VAL A 160 -1.07 -22.55 13.88
N MET A 161 -1.48 -22.04 12.70
CA MET A 161 -2.82 -22.23 12.13
C MET A 161 -2.71 -22.69 10.67
N PRO A 162 -2.23 -23.92 10.40
CA PRO A 162 -1.94 -24.40 9.05
C PRO A 162 -3.19 -24.63 8.19
N TYR A 163 -4.35 -24.64 8.81
CA TYR A 163 -5.65 -24.77 8.15
C TYR A 163 -6.21 -23.46 7.58
N LEU A 164 -5.55 -22.34 7.82
CA LEU A 164 -5.85 -21.08 7.16
C LEU A 164 -5.41 -21.13 5.70
N ARG A 165 -6.17 -20.47 4.84
CA ARG A 165 -5.86 -20.28 3.42
C ARG A 165 -5.45 -18.84 3.16
N PRO A 166 -4.88 -18.50 1.98
CA PRO A 166 -4.23 -17.20 1.77
C PRO A 166 -5.13 -15.98 1.84
N ASP A 167 -6.41 -16.09 1.49
CA ASP A 167 -7.33 -14.93 1.42
C ASP A 167 -7.86 -14.55 2.80
N ALA A 168 -7.75 -13.27 3.13
CA ALA A 168 -8.31 -12.71 4.36
C ALA A 168 -8.56 -11.21 4.24
N LYS A 169 -9.47 -10.71 5.08
CA LYS A 169 -9.79 -9.28 5.24
C LYS A 169 -9.86 -8.94 6.72
N SER A 170 -9.41 -7.74 7.06
CA SER A 170 -9.57 -7.17 8.40
C SER A 170 -10.30 -5.83 8.33
N GLN A 171 -11.01 -5.49 9.39
CA GLN A 171 -11.58 -4.16 9.59
C GLN A 171 -11.43 -3.79 11.05
N VAL A 172 -10.93 -2.59 11.32
CA VAL A 172 -10.70 -2.08 12.68
C VAL A 172 -11.46 -0.79 12.86
N THR A 173 -12.39 -0.77 13.81
CA THR A 173 -13.09 0.43 14.25
C THR A 173 -12.53 0.87 15.60
N LEU A 174 -11.94 2.06 15.63
CA LEU A 174 -11.38 2.65 16.84
C LEU A 174 -12.24 3.79 17.36
N ARG A 175 -12.31 3.91 18.67
CA ARG A 175 -12.89 5.06 19.37
C ARG A 175 -11.82 6.10 19.60
N TYR A 176 -12.14 7.33 19.22
CA TYR A 176 -11.29 8.51 19.41
C TYR A 176 -11.90 9.42 20.45
N VAL A 177 -11.06 9.91 21.36
CA VAL A 177 -11.40 10.94 22.34
C VAL A 177 -10.33 12.04 22.23
N ASP A 178 -10.77 13.28 22.07
CA ASP A 178 -9.89 14.44 21.90
C ASP A 178 -8.81 14.24 20.82
N GLY A 179 -9.22 13.61 19.69
CA GLY A 179 -8.36 13.37 18.53
C GLY A 179 -7.31 12.25 18.72
N LYS A 180 -7.45 11.43 19.77
CA LYS A 180 -6.54 10.28 20.03
C LYS A 180 -7.33 8.98 20.06
N PRO A 181 -6.80 7.90 19.45
CA PRO A 181 -7.40 6.58 19.56
C PRO A 181 -7.21 6.04 20.99
N VAL A 182 -8.29 5.56 21.60
CA VAL A 182 -8.29 5.13 23.02
C VAL A 182 -8.79 3.70 23.23
N ALA A 183 -9.55 3.15 22.30
CA ALA A 183 -10.12 1.81 22.40
C ALA A 183 -10.47 1.25 21.02
N ALA A 184 -10.49 -0.07 20.90
CA ALA A 184 -11.09 -0.76 19.76
C ALA A 184 -12.56 -1.04 20.08
N ASP A 185 -13.46 -0.50 19.25
CA ASP A 185 -14.90 -0.74 19.36
C ASP A 185 -15.26 -2.09 18.74
N THR A 186 -14.88 -2.31 17.49
CA THR A 186 -15.17 -3.52 16.75
C THR A 186 -13.96 -3.93 15.90
N ILE A 187 -13.65 -5.22 15.90
CA ILE A 187 -12.66 -5.83 15.01
C ILE A 187 -13.36 -6.94 14.22
N VAL A 188 -13.29 -6.84 12.89
CA VAL A 188 -13.74 -7.87 11.96
C VAL A 188 -12.52 -8.54 11.35
N LEU A 189 -12.49 -9.87 11.36
CA LEU A 189 -11.51 -10.66 10.62
C LEU A 189 -12.21 -11.78 9.88
N SER A 190 -12.21 -11.73 8.56
CA SER A 190 -12.69 -12.78 7.68
C SER A 190 -11.49 -13.46 7.04
N THR A 191 -11.33 -14.76 7.29
CA THR A 191 -10.20 -15.53 6.76
C THR A 191 -10.67 -16.84 6.15
N GLN A 192 -10.14 -17.13 4.97
CA GLN A 192 -10.32 -18.40 4.27
C GLN A 192 -9.69 -19.53 5.09
N HIS A 193 -10.34 -20.69 5.08
CA HIS A 193 -9.95 -21.85 5.89
C HIS A 193 -10.32 -23.16 5.20
N SER A 194 -9.74 -24.26 5.68
CA SER A 194 -10.10 -25.62 5.24
C SER A 194 -11.50 -26.03 5.76
N PRO A 195 -12.21 -26.95 5.05
CA PRO A 195 -13.63 -27.22 5.28
C PRO A 195 -13.97 -27.74 6.69
N GLU A 196 -13.06 -28.46 7.34
CA GLU A 196 -13.29 -29.10 8.64
C GLU A 196 -13.53 -28.14 9.79
N TRP A 197 -13.29 -26.83 9.61
CA TRP A 197 -13.48 -25.80 10.64
C TRP A 197 -14.86 -25.16 10.63
N SER A 198 -15.76 -25.67 9.79
CA SER A 198 -17.17 -25.28 9.80
C SER A 198 -18.09 -26.49 9.93
N VAL A 199 -19.30 -26.28 10.46
CA VAL A 199 -20.39 -27.24 10.47
C VAL A 199 -21.59 -26.59 9.76
N GLY A 200 -21.92 -27.11 8.58
CA GLY A 200 -22.80 -26.40 7.67
C GLY A 200 -22.20 -25.03 7.30
N ASP A 201 -23.00 -23.98 7.51
CA ASP A 201 -22.55 -22.60 7.24
C ASP A 201 -21.96 -21.89 8.46
N HIS A 202 -21.83 -22.57 9.61
CA HIS A 202 -21.37 -21.97 10.85
C HIS A 202 -19.91 -22.33 11.15
N MET A 203 -19.16 -21.37 11.65
CA MET A 203 -17.80 -21.61 12.15
C MET A 203 -17.85 -22.39 13.48
N LYS A 204 -16.89 -23.29 13.66
CA LYS A 204 -16.69 -23.92 14.98
C LYS A 204 -16.21 -22.87 15.99
N PRO A 205 -16.71 -22.87 17.25
CA PRO A 205 -16.29 -21.94 18.28
C PRO A 205 -14.78 -21.92 18.51
N GLU A 206 -14.14 -23.08 18.43
CA GLU A 206 -12.68 -23.23 18.59
C GLU A 206 -11.89 -22.49 17.51
N PHE A 207 -12.43 -22.39 16.29
CA PHE A 207 -11.84 -21.59 15.23
C PHE A 207 -11.88 -20.11 15.57
N VAL A 208 -13.03 -19.62 16.04
CA VAL A 208 -13.22 -18.22 16.42
C VAL A 208 -12.26 -17.85 17.56
N GLU A 209 -12.17 -18.71 18.58
CA GLU A 209 -11.24 -18.54 19.70
C GLU A 209 -9.78 -18.50 19.23
N ALA A 210 -9.39 -19.45 18.37
CA ALA A 210 -8.04 -19.53 17.83
C ALA A 210 -7.66 -18.26 17.04
N VAL A 211 -8.57 -17.69 16.26
CA VAL A 211 -8.35 -16.43 15.54
C VAL A 211 -8.15 -15.27 16.52
N VAL A 212 -8.98 -15.16 17.54
CA VAL A 212 -8.85 -14.10 18.55
C VAL A 212 -7.52 -14.22 19.27
N GLU A 213 -7.14 -15.41 19.74
CA GLU A 213 -5.95 -15.63 20.55
C GLU A 213 -4.64 -15.56 19.75
N ASN A 214 -4.60 -16.04 18.51
CA ASN A 214 -3.37 -16.12 17.72
C ASN A 214 -3.17 -14.96 16.73
N ILE A 215 -4.24 -14.22 16.40
CA ILE A 215 -4.17 -13.13 15.42
C ILE A 215 -4.50 -11.79 16.07
N ILE A 216 -5.66 -11.65 16.73
CA ILE A 216 -6.14 -10.34 17.21
C ILE A 216 -5.36 -9.87 18.43
N ARG A 217 -5.32 -10.70 19.49
CA ARG A 217 -4.66 -10.32 20.75
C ARG A 217 -3.17 -10.02 20.63
N PRO A 218 -2.36 -10.75 19.82
CA PRO A 218 -0.95 -10.44 19.66
C PRO A 218 -0.66 -9.12 18.95
N VAL A 219 -1.63 -8.60 18.19
CA VAL A 219 -1.49 -7.40 17.37
C VAL A 219 -1.99 -6.15 18.07
N MET A 220 -3.15 -6.24 18.75
CA MET A 220 -3.83 -5.09 19.31
C MET A 220 -3.34 -4.77 20.74
N PRO A 221 -3.28 -3.48 21.15
CA PRO A 221 -3.03 -3.12 22.52
C PRO A 221 -4.07 -3.76 23.47
N ALA A 222 -3.62 -4.47 24.48
CA ALA A 222 -4.51 -5.22 25.38
C ALA A 222 -5.53 -4.31 26.10
N GLU A 223 -5.13 -3.10 26.44
CA GLU A 223 -5.98 -2.10 27.07
C GLU A 223 -7.12 -1.61 26.16
N TRP A 224 -6.95 -1.68 24.85
CA TRP A 224 -7.98 -1.29 23.89
C TRP A 224 -9.05 -2.37 23.67
N LEU A 225 -8.76 -3.64 24.06
CA LEU A 225 -9.61 -4.78 23.80
C LEU A 225 -10.64 -5.08 24.92
N LYS A 226 -10.69 -4.27 25.99
CA LYS A 226 -11.51 -4.56 27.17
C LYS A 226 -13.01 -4.76 26.87
N ASN A 227 -13.56 -3.99 25.96
CA ASN A 227 -14.97 -4.01 25.58
C ASN A 227 -15.16 -4.17 24.06
N THR A 228 -14.18 -4.75 23.39
CA THR A 228 -14.20 -4.89 21.92
C THR A 228 -15.13 -6.01 21.48
N ARG A 229 -15.91 -5.72 20.46
CA ARG A 229 -16.70 -6.72 19.75
C ARG A 229 -15.84 -7.39 18.69
N PHE A 230 -15.70 -8.71 18.75
CA PHE A 230 -15.01 -9.50 17.73
C PHE A 230 -16.01 -10.14 16.77
N LEU A 231 -15.78 -9.96 15.47
CA LEU A 231 -16.56 -10.57 14.39
C LEU A 231 -15.61 -11.39 13.51
N VAL A 232 -15.52 -12.68 13.78
CA VAL A 232 -14.68 -13.63 13.03
C VAL A 232 -15.55 -14.39 12.06
N ASN A 233 -15.26 -14.31 10.76
CA ASN A 233 -16.08 -14.92 9.70
C ASN A 233 -17.58 -14.75 9.95
N PRO A 234 -18.11 -13.53 10.05
CA PRO A 234 -19.48 -13.27 10.50
C PRO A 234 -20.55 -13.85 9.57
N THR A 235 -20.21 -14.12 8.31
CA THR A 235 -21.10 -14.83 7.36
C THR A 235 -20.99 -16.35 7.49
N GLY A 236 -20.08 -16.85 8.34
CA GLY A 236 -19.82 -18.27 8.55
C GLY A 236 -18.71 -18.81 7.62
N ARG A 237 -18.98 -19.94 6.97
CA ARG A 237 -18.00 -20.68 6.15
C ARG A 237 -17.35 -19.83 5.07
N PHE A 238 -16.00 -19.83 5.04
CA PHE A 238 -15.19 -19.15 4.03
C PHE A 238 -14.12 -20.12 3.46
N VAL A 239 -14.56 -21.13 2.73
CA VAL A 239 -13.69 -22.13 2.09
C VAL A 239 -13.33 -21.71 0.67
N VAL A 240 -14.30 -21.20 -0.10
CA VAL A 240 -14.06 -20.63 -1.42
C VAL A 240 -13.63 -19.19 -1.25
N GLY A 241 -12.44 -18.85 -1.74
CA GLY A 241 -11.85 -17.51 -1.64
C GLY A 241 -10.74 -17.32 -2.67
N GLY A 242 -9.98 -16.22 -2.52
CA GLY A 242 -8.97 -15.84 -3.48
C GLY A 242 -9.56 -15.58 -4.87
N PRO A 243 -8.75 -15.73 -5.95
CA PRO A 243 -9.21 -15.50 -7.33
C PRO A 243 -10.40 -16.36 -7.77
N GLN A 244 -10.67 -17.49 -7.09
CA GLN A 244 -11.86 -18.28 -7.34
C GLN A 244 -13.12 -17.62 -6.78
N GLY A 245 -13.00 -16.96 -5.63
CA GLY A 245 -14.14 -16.31 -4.98
C GLY A 245 -14.52 -14.98 -5.63
N ASP A 246 -13.51 -14.23 -6.10
CA ASP A 246 -13.69 -12.93 -6.74
C ASP A 246 -12.53 -12.65 -7.69
N CYS A 247 -12.82 -11.95 -8.79
CA CYS A 247 -11.81 -11.54 -9.75
C CYS A 247 -10.91 -10.45 -9.17
N GLY A 248 -9.60 -10.64 -9.23
CA GLY A 248 -8.59 -9.66 -8.82
C GLY A 248 -8.08 -8.82 -9.97
N LEU A 249 -7.85 -7.55 -9.70
CA LEU A 249 -7.30 -6.58 -10.65
C LEU A 249 -6.27 -5.69 -9.94
N THR A 250 -5.20 -5.36 -10.64
CA THR A 250 -4.20 -4.38 -10.17
C THR A 250 -4.87 -3.03 -9.90
N GLY A 251 -4.50 -2.40 -8.78
CA GLY A 251 -4.91 -1.03 -8.48
C GLY A 251 -6.34 -0.87 -7.96
N ARG A 252 -6.97 -1.93 -7.43
CA ARG A 252 -8.31 -1.87 -6.84
C ARG A 252 -8.34 -1.76 -5.31
N LYS A 253 -7.18 -1.61 -4.67
CA LYS A 253 -7.06 -1.45 -3.21
C LYS A 253 -6.31 -0.18 -2.81
N ILE A 254 -6.57 0.91 -3.54
CA ILE A 254 -5.81 2.17 -3.41
C ILE A 254 -5.93 2.81 -2.01
N ILE A 255 -7.04 2.65 -1.33
CA ILE A 255 -7.25 3.18 0.02
C ILE A 255 -6.54 2.30 1.07
N VAL A 256 -6.56 0.97 0.88
CA VAL A 256 -5.77 0.01 1.67
C VAL A 256 -4.28 0.28 1.50
N ASP A 257 -3.84 0.57 0.29
CA ASP A 257 -2.44 0.86 -0.03
C ASP A 257 -1.92 2.15 0.61
N THR A 258 -2.80 3.06 1.01
CA THR A 258 -2.47 4.39 1.51
C THR A 258 -2.83 4.57 2.99
N TYR A 259 -3.87 5.32 3.30
CA TYR A 259 -4.14 5.77 4.68
C TYR A 259 -5.48 5.29 5.26
N GLY A 260 -6.16 4.34 4.60
CA GLY A 260 -7.39 3.73 5.10
C GLY A 260 -8.55 4.70 5.27
N GLY A 261 -8.58 5.78 4.49
CA GLY A 261 -9.62 6.81 4.54
C GLY A 261 -9.32 7.99 5.47
N ALA A 262 -8.21 7.98 6.20
CA ALA A 262 -7.82 9.09 7.07
C ALA A 262 -7.31 10.33 6.31
N CYS A 263 -6.98 10.16 5.03
CA CYS A 263 -6.52 11.22 4.14
C CYS A 263 -7.22 11.10 2.79
N PRO A 264 -7.51 12.21 2.08
CA PRO A 264 -7.96 12.18 0.70
C PRO A 264 -7.02 11.37 -0.19
N HIS A 265 -7.52 10.89 -1.33
CA HIS A 265 -6.77 10.16 -2.32
C HIS A 265 -6.93 10.79 -3.71
N GLY A 266 -5.86 10.85 -4.48
CA GLY A 266 -5.89 11.42 -5.83
C GLY A 266 -6.47 10.50 -6.91
N GLY A 267 -6.68 9.22 -6.60
CA GLY A 267 -7.26 8.21 -7.50
C GLY A 267 -6.24 7.34 -8.23
N GLY A 268 -4.96 7.71 -8.26
CA GLY A 268 -3.90 6.95 -8.92
C GLY A 268 -3.49 5.71 -8.15
N ALA A 269 -3.49 4.54 -8.81
CA ALA A 269 -2.94 3.31 -8.26
C ALA A 269 -1.40 3.31 -8.31
N PHE A 270 -0.77 2.53 -7.43
CA PHE A 270 0.70 2.43 -7.33
C PHE A 270 1.26 1.23 -8.06
N SER A 271 0.83 0.02 -7.70
CA SER A 271 1.34 -1.22 -8.27
C SER A 271 1.22 -1.22 -9.78
N SER A 272 2.13 -1.85 -10.47
CA SER A 272 2.36 -1.86 -11.91
C SER A 272 3.22 -0.72 -12.47
N LYS A 273 3.28 0.41 -11.81
CA LYS A 273 3.87 1.66 -12.35
C LYS A 273 5.32 1.83 -11.93
N ASP A 274 6.21 2.07 -12.90
CA ASP A 274 7.59 2.50 -12.64
C ASP A 274 7.65 3.93 -12.07
N PRO A 275 8.78 4.36 -11.46
CA PRO A 275 8.84 5.63 -10.73
C PRO A 275 8.72 6.89 -11.58
N THR A 276 8.68 6.80 -12.90
CA THR A 276 8.40 7.96 -13.77
C THR A 276 6.92 8.37 -13.72
N LYS A 277 6.04 7.48 -13.26
CA LYS A 277 4.62 7.75 -13.06
C LYS A 277 4.43 8.44 -11.71
N VAL A 278 4.05 9.72 -11.77
CA VAL A 278 3.87 10.57 -10.57
C VAL A 278 2.76 10.08 -9.63
N ASP A 279 1.78 9.33 -10.12
CA ASP A 279 0.78 8.66 -9.29
C ASP A 279 1.44 7.87 -8.16
N ARG A 280 2.54 7.18 -8.45
CA ARG A 280 3.30 6.42 -7.46
C ARG A 280 4.39 7.26 -6.80
N SER A 281 5.30 7.80 -7.58
CA SER A 281 6.50 8.47 -7.06
C SER A 281 6.18 9.73 -6.25
N ALA A 282 5.26 10.56 -6.72
CA ALA A 282 4.86 11.75 -5.99
C ALA A 282 4.03 11.45 -4.74
N ALA A 283 3.21 10.40 -4.73
CA ALA A 283 2.54 9.95 -3.51
C ALA A 283 3.56 9.47 -2.46
N TYR A 284 4.62 8.77 -2.86
CA TYR A 284 5.72 8.39 -1.98
C TYR A 284 6.48 9.62 -1.46
N ALA A 285 6.77 10.59 -2.32
CA ALA A 285 7.40 11.85 -1.91
C ALA A 285 6.51 12.64 -0.95
N CYS A 286 5.22 12.70 -1.16
CA CYS A 286 4.28 13.34 -0.25
C CYS A 286 4.25 12.66 1.12
N ARG A 287 4.33 11.33 1.19
CA ARG A 287 4.50 10.60 2.45
C ARG A 287 5.79 10.98 3.15
N TYR A 288 6.89 11.02 2.42
CA TYR A 288 8.20 11.41 2.95
C TYR A 288 8.18 12.82 3.54
N VAL A 289 7.60 13.78 2.84
CA VAL A 289 7.43 15.16 3.32
C VAL A 289 6.58 15.20 4.59
N ALA A 290 5.38 14.64 4.55
CA ALA A 290 4.46 14.66 5.69
C ALA A 290 5.08 14.00 6.93
N LYS A 291 5.76 12.86 6.75
CA LYS A 291 6.42 12.15 7.85
C LYS A 291 7.53 12.98 8.49
N ASN A 292 8.36 13.65 7.70
CA ASN A 292 9.40 14.53 8.20
C ASN A 292 8.85 15.75 8.94
N ILE A 293 7.74 16.33 8.50
CA ILE A 293 7.10 17.46 9.18
C ILE A 293 6.62 17.04 10.58
N VAL A 294 5.94 15.90 10.68
CA VAL A 294 5.47 15.37 11.97
C VAL A 294 6.63 14.94 12.85
N ALA A 295 7.63 14.26 12.31
CA ALA A 295 8.84 13.85 13.04
C ALA A 295 9.66 15.04 13.54
N ALA A 296 9.65 16.17 12.83
CA ALA A 296 10.28 17.43 13.25
C ALA A 296 9.53 18.11 14.42
N GLY A 297 8.33 17.65 14.76
CA GLY A 297 7.46 18.30 15.76
C GLY A 297 6.80 19.59 15.28
N LEU A 298 6.76 19.83 13.97
CA LEU A 298 6.12 21.02 13.39
C LEU A 298 4.58 20.93 13.44
N ALA A 299 4.04 19.72 13.47
CA ALA A 299 2.62 19.45 13.63
C ALA A 299 2.41 18.04 14.19
N ARG A 300 1.24 17.78 14.83
CA ARG A 300 0.83 16.43 15.24
C ARG A 300 0.28 15.62 14.09
N GLN A 301 -0.26 16.27 13.08
CA GLN A 301 -0.66 15.66 11.81
C GLN A 301 -0.36 16.60 10.66
N CYS A 302 -0.06 16.03 9.51
CA CYS A 302 0.24 16.78 8.30
C CYS A 302 -0.33 16.06 7.09
N GLN A 303 -1.14 16.78 6.33
CA GLN A 303 -1.58 16.40 4.99
C GLN A 303 -0.88 17.30 3.98
N ILE A 304 -0.33 16.70 2.94
CA ILE A 304 0.21 17.45 1.80
C ILE A 304 -0.51 17.04 0.52
N GLN A 305 -0.81 18.00 -0.34
CA GLN A 305 -1.26 17.76 -1.70
C GLN A 305 -0.26 18.34 -2.69
N VAL A 306 0.06 17.58 -3.74
CA VAL A 306 0.77 18.07 -4.91
C VAL A 306 -0.03 17.77 -6.18
N SER A 307 0.14 18.58 -7.22
CA SER A 307 -0.47 18.31 -8.52
C SER A 307 0.47 18.62 -9.66
N TYR A 308 0.28 17.92 -10.77
CA TYR A 308 1.10 18.02 -11.98
C TYR A 308 0.24 18.19 -13.22
N ALA A 309 0.80 18.88 -14.21
CA ALA A 309 0.30 18.88 -15.58
C ALA A 309 1.20 17.98 -16.44
N ILE A 310 0.61 17.28 -17.42
CA ILE A 310 1.37 16.43 -18.33
C ILE A 310 2.47 17.22 -19.05
N GLY A 311 3.66 16.65 -19.12
CA GLY A 311 4.83 17.25 -19.77
C GLY A 311 5.48 18.42 -19.00
N VAL A 312 4.99 18.77 -17.80
CA VAL A 312 5.58 19.82 -16.96
C VAL A 312 6.29 19.20 -15.78
N ALA A 313 7.52 19.61 -15.52
CA ALA A 313 8.32 19.09 -14.40
C ALA A 313 7.92 19.73 -13.07
N GLU A 314 7.74 21.04 -13.01
CA GLU A 314 7.39 21.74 -11.77
C GLU A 314 5.96 21.39 -11.34
N PRO A 315 5.73 21.07 -10.04
CA PRO A 315 4.38 20.91 -9.51
C PRO A 315 3.54 22.18 -9.71
N MET A 316 2.28 22.00 -10.13
CA MET A 316 1.33 23.12 -10.27
C MET A 316 0.85 23.63 -8.92
N ASN A 317 0.84 22.76 -7.91
CA ASN A 317 0.37 23.07 -6.56
C ASN A 317 1.16 22.26 -5.52
N ILE A 318 1.48 22.91 -4.39
CA ILE A 318 1.99 22.29 -3.17
C ILE A 318 1.22 22.92 -2.01
N THR A 319 0.33 22.16 -1.39
CA THR A 319 -0.49 22.62 -0.25
C THR A 319 -0.21 21.76 0.96
N VAL A 320 0.00 22.40 2.11
CA VAL A 320 0.17 21.75 3.41
C VAL A 320 -1.00 22.11 4.31
N LEU A 321 -1.59 21.11 4.97
CA LEU A 321 -2.67 21.30 5.95
C LEU A 321 -2.33 20.52 7.22
N THR A 322 -2.20 21.23 8.33
CA THR A 322 -1.95 20.62 9.65
C THR A 322 -3.21 20.43 10.49
N ASN A 323 -4.37 20.88 9.97
CA ASN A 323 -5.67 20.83 10.64
C ASN A 323 -5.65 21.46 12.05
N GLY A 324 -4.92 22.56 12.21
CA GLY A 324 -4.80 23.28 13.47
C GLY A 324 -3.84 22.66 14.49
N THR A 325 -3.05 21.66 14.10
CA THR A 325 -2.05 21.04 14.98
C THR A 325 -0.63 21.59 14.76
N GLY A 326 -0.46 22.51 13.80
CA GLY A 326 0.82 23.14 13.50
C GLY A 326 1.30 24.05 14.61
N VAL A 327 2.60 24.00 14.92
CA VAL A 327 3.27 24.93 15.85
C VAL A 327 3.69 26.24 15.16
N ILE A 328 3.73 26.22 13.83
CA ILE A 328 3.89 27.39 12.96
C ILE A 328 2.78 27.35 11.89
N ALA A 329 2.59 28.46 11.17
CA ALA A 329 1.56 28.54 10.13
C ALA A 329 1.82 27.56 8.97
N ASP A 330 0.74 27.03 8.40
CA ASP A 330 0.80 26.05 7.30
C ASP A 330 1.56 26.60 6.08
N GLU A 331 1.43 27.90 5.79
CA GLU A 331 2.16 28.58 4.73
C GLU A 331 3.67 28.56 4.95
N LYS A 332 4.11 28.71 6.21
CA LYS A 332 5.54 28.62 6.56
C LYS A 332 6.07 27.21 6.38
N ILE A 333 5.28 26.20 6.73
CA ILE A 333 5.63 24.80 6.49
C ILE A 333 5.73 24.54 4.97
N ALA A 334 4.80 25.06 4.17
CA ALA A 334 4.83 24.94 2.71
C ALA A 334 6.07 25.60 2.09
N GLU A 335 6.53 26.76 2.63
CA GLU A 335 7.81 27.37 2.22
C GLU A 335 9.00 26.46 2.50
N LEU A 336 9.06 25.81 3.67
CA LEU A 336 10.10 24.85 4.02
C LEU A 336 10.07 23.62 3.09
N VAL A 337 8.88 23.14 2.74
CA VAL A 337 8.73 22.03 1.79
C VAL A 337 9.35 22.39 0.46
N ARG A 338 9.02 23.55 -0.12
CA ARG A 338 9.60 24.01 -1.40
C ARG A 338 11.12 24.18 -1.34
N LYS A 339 11.64 24.54 -0.19
CA LYS A 339 13.08 24.78 0.00
C LYS A 339 13.88 23.47 0.10
N PHE A 340 13.33 22.45 0.77
CA PHE A 340 14.11 21.28 1.18
C PHE A 340 13.76 19.99 0.44
N PHE A 341 12.69 19.99 -0.38
CA PHE A 341 12.27 18.82 -1.13
C PHE A 341 12.08 19.17 -2.61
N ASP A 342 12.78 18.45 -3.47
CA ASP A 342 12.58 18.57 -4.91
C ASP A 342 11.44 17.65 -5.34
N LEU A 343 10.29 18.23 -5.64
CA LEU A 343 9.08 17.50 -6.00
C LEU A 343 8.85 17.44 -7.52
N ARG A 344 9.86 17.76 -8.33
CA ARG A 344 9.87 17.46 -9.76
C ARG A 344 9.99 15.93 -9.94
N PRO A 345 9.41 15.32 -11.00
CA PRO A 345 9.47 13.86 -11.20
C PRO A 345 10.90 13.30 -11.12
N GLY A 346 11.85 13.88 -11.83
CA GLY A 346 13.26 13.47 -11.75
C GLY A 346 13.90 13.71 -10.38
N GLY A 347 13.56 14.83 -9.72
CA GLY A 347 14.03 15.14 -8.37
C GLY A 347 13.54 14.11 -7.34
N ILE A 348 12.30 13.68 -7.41
CA ILE A 348 11.74 12.62 -6.55
C ILE A 348 12.49 11.31 -6.74
N ILE A 349 12.70 10.90 -7.98
CA ILE A 349 13.41 9.65 -8.30
C ILE A 349 14.81 9.66 -7.70
N GLN A 350 15.54 10.77 -7.82
CA GLN A 350 16.87 10.93 -7.24
C GLN A 350 16.82 10.97 -5.70
N MET A 351 15.96 11.80 -5.13
CA MET A 351 15.81 12.00 -3.69
C MET A 351 15.49 10.70 -2.93
N LEU A 352 14.63 9.88 -3.51
CA LEU A 352 14.17 8.63 -2.89
C LEU A 352 14.82 7.37 -3.45
N ASP A 353 15.75 7.51 -4.42
CA ASP A 353 16.48 6.40 -5.06
C ASP A 353 15.52 5.29 -5.57
N LEU A 354 14.59 5.68 -6.43
CA LEU A 354 13.46 4.84 -6.82
C LEU A 354 13.72 3.88 -7.99
N ARG A 355 14.85 3.97 -8.70
CA ARG A 355 15.16 3.09 -9.84
C ARG A 355 15.78 1.75 -9.40
N ARG A 356 15.22 1.15 -8.37
CA ARG A 356 15.69 -0.12 -7.79
C ARG A 356 14.53 -1.14 -7.75
N PRO A 357 14.82 -2.46 -7.71
CA PRO A 357 13.81 -3.50 -7.58
C PRO A 357 13.31 -3.61 -6.13
N ILE A 358 12.51 -2.65 -5.67
CA ILE A 358 12.02 -2.51 -4.29
C ILE A 358 10.50 -2.65 -4.16
N TYR A 359 9.79 -2.83 -5.28
CA TYR A 359 8.34 -2.63 -5.35
C TYR A 359 7.53 -3.87 -4.98
N SER A 360 8.02 -5.09 -5.21
CA SER A 360 7.32 -6.32 -4.81
C SER A 360 6.96 -6.35 -3.33
N LYS A 361 7.81 -5.80 -2.46
CA LYS A 361 7.56 -5.73 -1.02
C LYS A 361 6.42 -4.78 -0.65
N THR A 362 6.13 -3.77 -1.49
CA THR A 362 5.08 -2.78 -1.23
C THR A 362 3.69 -3.31 -1.50
N ALA A 363 3.55 -4.35 -2.31
CA ALA A 363 2.30 -4.78 -2.92
C ALA A 363 1.34 -5.50 -1.97
N ALA A 364 1.69 -5.69 -0.71
CA ALA A 364 0.81 -6.19 0.33
C ALA A 364 1.14 -5.51 1.66
N TYR A 365 0.15 -5.34 2.53
CA TYR A 365 0.25 -4.75 3.88
C TYR A 365 0.54 -3.24 3.90
N GLY A 366 0.14 -2.51 2.84
CA GLY A 366 0.30 -1.06 2.70
C GLY A 366 1.66 -0.63 2.20
N HIS A 367 1.70 0.53 1.55
CA HIS A 367 2.94 1.12 1.02
C HIS A 367 3.62 2.04 2.03
N PHE A 368 2.92 2.45 3.10
CA PHE A 368 3.37 3.41 4.09
C PHE A 368 3.35 2.84 5.51
N GLY A 369 4.16 3.45 6.39
CA GLY A 369 4.25 3.04 7.79
C GLY A 369 5.04 1.75 8.00
N ARG A 370 6.00 1.48 7.14
CA ARG A 370 6.86 0.29 7.18
C ARG A 370 8.33 0.68 7.24
N GLU A 371 9.10 -0.05 8.02
CA GLU A 371 10.50 0.29 8.36
C GLU A 371 11.53 -0.54 7.59
N GLU A 372 11.14 -1.19 6.49
CA GLU A 372 12.09 -1.86 5.60
C GLU A 372 13.09 -0.83 5.02
N PRO A 373 14.40 -1.14 5.03
CA PRO A 373 15.43 -0.17 4.62
C PRO A 373 15.26 0.36 3.20
N GLU A 374 14.63 -0.43 2.33
CA GLU A 374 14.38 -0.05 0.93
C GLU A 374 13.31 1.03 0.78
N PHE A 375 12.45 1.20 1.79
CA PHE A 375 11.35 2.18 1.77
C PHE A 375 11.86 3.56 2.17
N THR A 376 12.59 4.19 1.28
CA THR A 376 13.27 5.47 1.53
C THR A 376 12.33 6.62 1.86
N TRP A 377 11.07 6.55 1.44
CA TRP A 377 10.01 7.52 1.76
C TRP A 377 9.55 7.47 3.22
N GLU A 378 9.99 6.47 3.98
CA GLU A 378 9.74 6.37 5.42
C GLU A 378 10.87 6.95 6.29
N LYS A 379 11.97 7.42 5.70
CA LYS A 379 13.06 8.08 6.43
C LYS A 379 12.63 9.41 7.02
N THR A 380 13.17 9.74 8.19
CA THR A 380 12.96 11.02 8.89
C THR A 380 14.24 11.85 8.97
N ASP A 381 15.11 11.67 8.01
CA ASP A 381 16.45 12.26 7.94
C ASP A 381 16.44 13.78 7.73
N LYS A 382 15.33 14.37 7.29
CA LYS A 382 15.15 15.82 7.17
C LYS A 382 14.48 16.49 8.38
N ALA A 383 14.05 15.71 9.38
CA ALA A 383 13.29 16.25 10.51
C ALA A 383 14.07 17.31 11.31
N MET A 384 15.33 17.05 11.63
CA MET A 384 16.18 18.04 12.35
C MET A 384 16.39 19.30 11.54
N LEU A 385 16.69 19.17 10.25
CA LEU A 385 16.86 20.31 9.34
C LEU A 385 15.59 21.18 9.28
N LEU A 386 14.42 20.57 9.20
CA LEU A 386 13.13 21.28 9.20
C LEU A 386 12.89 22.01 10.50
N LYS A 387 13.18 21.36 11.63
CA LYS A 387 13.04 21.93 12.96
C LYS A 387 13.90 23.18 13.13
N GLU A 388 15.19 23.09 12.82
CA GLU A 388 16.12 24.21 12.88
C GLU A 388 15.71 25.36 11.93
N ALA A 389 15.31 25.04 10.71
CA ALA A 389 14.86 26.04 9.73
C ALA A 389 13.53 26.72 10.14
N ALA A 390 12.72 26.07 10.98
CA ALA A 390 11.51 26.65 11.58
C ALA A 390 11.80 27.52 12.81
N GLY A 391 13.05 27.51 13.32
CA GLY A 391 13.44 28.27 14.51
C GLY A 391 13.03 27.61 15.83
N LEU A 392 12.94 26.28 15.87
CA LEU A 392 12.51 25.49 17.03
C LEU A 392 13.64 24.62 17.62
#